data_26563deb3748d197265811e237d146d8
#
_entry.id   26563deb3748d197265811e237d146d8
#
_cell.length_a   1.000
_cell.length_b   1.000
_cell.length_c   1.000
_cell.angle_alpha   90.00
_cell.angle_beta   90.00
_cell.angle_gamma   90.00
#
_symmetry.space_group_name_H-M   'P 1'
#
loop_
_entity.id
_entity.type
_entity.pdbx_description
1 polymer ?
#
loop_
_entity_poly.entity_id
_entity_poly.type
_entity_poly.pdbx_seq_one_letter_code
_entity_poly.pdbx_strand_id
1 'polypeptide(L)'
;MSVRKKNAIPFARKHREVSEAAQTLQEALRAAFAELLEGDVGGRSVARRLGLDKMLGWKAHRIATAPDPATIIAALPGERGTNLLVEALARAGVSNDAVEKVASALKTLREIFEQTDASRKEIAAIAAGGLDSDAQRRHQREMQKSHFESAVALRGEVLHAHLSTWFVAPARANPAMVSLVSVDMQHGFRTIRPLGPRIVHRGTAVDREAEAGDWSRIDVSANNPIPSFVASASTRNLEDDAIEVRSGPSGMLVLADPDAHAGESLTLTFAELIESIGPWHATPGHRSAELSTQVATPMRHLFFDVLFDETLAAVEPAGAVYFTASYGVEYGEHAELRRFTGEIEARFVRTPKLPAAAKVDAKKHAAMLKHGAAMIGRPLAAFRCFRMHIEYPPSYTRAVVRWLLPDKPKA
;
A
#
# COMPACT_ATOMS: atom_id res chain seq x y z
N MET A 1 9.45 -33.94 25.75
CA MET A 1 9.32 -32.55 26.21
C MET A 1 7.89 -32.10 25.96
N SER A 2 7.10 -31.92 27.01
CA SER A 2 5.69 -31.49 26.88
C SER A 2 5.62 -30.00 26.63
N VAL A 3 5.22 -29.61 25.42
CA VAL A 3 4.92 -28.21 25.07
C VAL A 3 3.63 -27.83 25.83
N ARG A 4 3.77 -27.07 26.93
CA ARG A 4 2.62 -26.45 27.61
C ARG A 4 1.84 -25.66 26.55
N LYS A 5 0.64 -26.12 26.19
CA LYS A 5 -0.37 -25.30 25.50
C LYS A 5 -0.69 -24.13 26.44
N LYS A 6 -0.04 -22.98 26.23
CA LYS A 6 -0.50 -21.70 26.80
C LYS A 6 -1.92 -21.51 26.28
N ASN A 7 -2.91 -21.49 27.14
CA ASN A 7 -4.30 -21.17 26.78
C ASN A 7 -4.30 -19.82 26.07
N ALA A 8 -4.53 -19.84 24.75
CA ALA A 8 -4.61 -18.62 23.97
C ALA A 8 -5.82 -17.83 24.46
N ILE A 9 -5.59 -16.66 25.06
CA ILE A 9 -6.66 -15.72 25.40
C ILE A 9 -7.35 -15.30 24.10
N PRO A 10 -8.70 -15.39 24.00
CA PRO A 10 -9.40 -14.94 22.80
C PRO A 10 -9.02 -13.50 22.46
N PHE A 11 -8.78 -13.21 21.17
CA PHE A 11 -8.37 -11.88 20.68
C PHE A 11 -9.23 -10.74 21.24
N ALA A 12 -10.56 -10.90 21.26
CA ALA A 12 -11.49 -9.90 21.78
C ALA A 12 -11.27 -9.57 23.27
N ARG A 13 -10.87 -10.54 24.08
CA ARG A 13 -10.54 -10.30 25.49
C ARG A 13 -9.24 -9.53 25.63
N LYS A 14 -8.22 -9.92 24.87
CA LYS A 14 -6.91 -9.26 24.87
C LYS A 14 -6.99 -7.82 24.37
N HIS A 15 -7.77 -7.60 23.31
CA HIS A 15 -8.06 -6.27 22.79
C HIS A 15 -8.69 -5.37 23.87
N ARG A 16 -9.70 -5.87 24.59
CA ARG A 16 -10.38 -5.13 25.66
C ARG A 16 -9.42 -4.75 26.78
N GLU A 17 -8.65 -5.71 27.29
CA GLU A 17 -7.65 -5.50 28.37
C GLU A 17 -6.63 -4.40 28.00
N VAL A 18 -6.08 -4.46 26.78
CA VAL A 18 -5.14 -3.44 26.27
C VAL A 18 -5.79 -2.07 26.16
N SER A 19 -7.01 -2.01 25.61
CA SER A 19 -7.71 -0.74 25.39
C SER A 19 -8.10 -0.06 26.69
N GLU A 20 -8.62 -0.80 27.65
CA GLU A 20 -8.97 -0.30 28.99
C GLU A 20 -7.75 0.21 29.75
N ALA A 21 -6.64 -0.54 29.73
CA ALA A 21 -5.39 -0.11 30.35
C ALA A 21 -4.80 1.17 29.71
N ALA A 22 -4.89 1.29 28.39
CA ALA A 22 -4.44 2.48 27.68
C ALA A 22 -5.31 3.71 28.02
N GLN A 23 -6.63 3.55 28.07
CA GLN A 23 -7.57 4.62 28.45
C GLN A 23 -7.35 5.05 29.91
N THR A 24 -7.15 4.11 30.82
CA THR A 24 -6.84 4.40 32.24
C THR A 24 -5.58 5.28 32.36
N LEU A 25 -4.52 4.95 31.58
CA LEU A 25 -3.32 5.80 31.55
C LEU A 25 -3.60 7.21 31.01
N GLN A 26 -4.40 7.31 29.96
CA GLN A 26 -4.78 8.60 29.38
C GLN A 26 -5.52 9.48 30.38
N GLU A 27 -6.51 8.92 31.06
CA GLU A 27 -7.31 9.62 32.06
C GLU A 27 -6.45 10.07 33.24
N ALA A 28 -5.55 9.18 33.73
CA ALA A 28 -4.63 9.52 34.82
C ALA A 28 -3.67 10.66 34.42
N LEU A 29 -3.14 10.65 33.20
CA LEU A 29 -2.28 11.74 32.72
C LEU A 29 -3.03 13.03 32.48
N ARG A 30 -4.28 12.98 32.00
CA ARG A 30 -5.14 14.17 31.88
C ARG A 30 -5.40 14.81 33.24
N ALA A 31 -5.73 14.00 34.24
CA ALA A 31 -5.94 14.47 35.60
C ALA A 31 -4.67 15.13 36.17
N ALA A 32 -3.52 14.46 36.06
CA ALA A 32 -2.23 14.99 36.52
C ALA A 32 -1.86 16.32 35.81
N PHE A 33 -2.14 16.46 34.51
CA PHE A 33 -1.87 17.67 33.79
C PHE A 33 -2.85 18.80 34.13
N ALA A 34 -4.09 18.49 34.46
CA ALA A 34 -5.07 19.49 34.92
C ALA A 34 -4.66 20.16 36.24
N GLU A 35 -3.92 19.45 37.11
CA GLU A 35 -3.38 20.03 38.34
C GLU A 35 -2.22 21.00 38.09
N LEU A 36 -1.49 20.85 36.97
CA LEU A 36 -0.27 21.59 36.69
C LEU A 36 -0.42 22.74 35.71
N LEU A 37 -1.41 22.69 34.88
CA LEU A 37 -1.46 23.47 33.65
C LEU A 37 -2.86 24.06 33.46
N GLU A 38 -2.93 25.37 33.32
CA GLU A 38 -4.16 26.08 32.97
C GLU A 38 -4.27 26.20 31.46
N GLY A 39 -5.42 25.81 30.90
CA GLY A 39 -5.76 25.96 29.45
C GLY A 39 -5.21 24.86 28.54
N ASP A 40 -5.25 25.12 27.22
CA ASP A 40 -4.75 24.20 26.18
C ASP A 40 -3.24 24.17 26.13
N VAL A 41 -2.64 23.06 26.48
CA VAL A 41 -1.21 22.93 26.72
C VAL A 41 -0.57 21.97 25.72
N GLY A 42 0.27 22.49 24.84
CA GLY A 42 1.05 21.70 23.90
C GLY A 42 2.21 20.95 24.56
N GLY A 43 2.75 19.92 23.88
CA GLY A 43 3.85 19.07 24.39
C GLY A 43 5.12 19.81 24.83
N ARG A 44 5.41 21.00 24.27
CA ARG A 44 6.53 21.85 24.70
C ARG A 44 6.29 22.46 26.08
N SER A 45 5.07 22.82 26.40
CA SER A 45 4.69 23.37 27.71
C SER A 45 4.76 22.29 28.77
N VAL A 46 4.28 21.05 28.45
CA VAL A 46 4.43 19.88 29.33
C VAL A 46 5.91 19.61 29.60
N ALA A 47 6.76 19.56 28.57
CA ALA A 47 8.19 19.34 28.74
C ALA A 47 8.84 20.37 29.68
N ARG A 48 8.54 21.68 29.46
CA ARG A 48 9.09 22.77 30.26
C ARG A 48 8.61 22.73 31.72
N ARG A 49 7.31 22.52 31.92
CA ARG A 49 6.73 22.51 33.28
C ARG A 49 7.22 21.35 34.13
N LEU A 50 7.40 20.18 33.50
CA LEU A 50 7.89 18.98 34.16
C LEU A 50 9.42 18.88 34.20
N GLY A 51 10.15 19.78 33.57
CA GLY A 51 11.62 19.68 33.44
C GLY A 51 12.08 18.46 32.69
N LEU A 52 11.31 18.01 31.69
CA LEU A 52 11.59 16.86 30.83
C LEU A 52 12.23 17.29 29.51
N ASP A 53 12.93 16.35 28.86
CA ASP A 53 13.34 16.58 27.49
C ASP A 53 12.12 16.74 26.57
N LYS A 54 12.32 17.41 25.43
CA LYS A 54 11.26 17.76 24.47
C LYS A 54 10.50 16.55 23.96
N MET A 55 11.19 15.43 23.72
CA MET A 55 10.57 14.21 23.17
C MET A 55 9.69 13.52 24.21
N LEU A 56 10.16 13.44 25.45
CA LEU A 56 9.40 12.82 26.53
C LEU A 56 8.16 13.65 26.86
N GLY A 57 8.27 14.98 26.95
CA GLY A 57 7.14 15.86 27.15
C GLY A 57 6.12 15.79 26.01
N TRP A 58 6.60 15.70 24.75
CA TRP A 58 5.74 15.50 23.60
C TRP A 58 5.00 14.14 23.64
N LYS A 59 5.68 13.06 24.01
CA LYS A 59 5.06 11.74 24.17
C LYS A 59 4.00 11.73 25.25
N ALA A 60 4.28 12.30 26.42
CA ALA A 60 3.35 12.41 27.53
C ALA A 60 2.08 13.21 27.14
N HIS A 61 2.27 14.34 26.46
CA HIS A 61 1.18 15.12 25.90
C HIS A 61 0.38 14.33 24.87
N ARG A 62 1.05 13.62 23.94
CA ARG A 62 0.41 12.81 22.92
C ARG A 62 -0.43 11.67 23.53
N ILE A 63 0.00 11.05 24.62
CA ILE A 63 -0.81 10.07 25.35
C ILE A 63 -2.06 10.73 25.93
N ALA A 64 -1.92 11.86 26.61
CA ALA A 64 -3.04 12.56 27.22
C ALA A 64 -4.09 13.05 26.21
N THR A 65 -3.67 13.40 24.98
CA THR A 65 -4.53 13.93 23.91
C THR A 65 -4.86 12.92 22.81
N ALA A 66 -4.43 11.68 22.97
CA ALA A 66 -4.62 10.64 21.95
C ALA A 66 -6.10 10.44 21.63
N PRO A 67 -6.47 10.27 20.36
CA PRO A 67 -7.85 10.01 19.97
C PRO A 67 -8.28 8.54 20.21
N ASP A 68 -7.33 7.63 20.40
CA ASP A 68 -7.61 6.20 20.47
C ASP A 68 -6.50 5.43 21.24
N PRO A 69 -6.80 4.21 21.74
CA PRO A 69 -5.85 3.38 22.49
C PRO A 69 -4.59 3.01 21.71
N ALA A 70 -4.67 2.77 20.42
CA ALA A 70 -3.50 2.40 19.60
C ALA A 70 -2.48 3.54 19.54
N THR A 71 -2.96 4.79 19.41
CA THR A 71 -2.14 6.00 19.47
C THR A 71 -1.45 6.16 20.84
N ILE A 72 -2.15 5.83 21.94
CA ILE A 72 -1.58 5.83 23.29
C ILE A 72 -0.41 4.84 23.37
N ILE A 73 -0.64 3.60 22.96
CA ILE A 73 0.37 2.54 22.98
C ILE A 73 1.60 2.91 22.15
N ALA A 74 1.38 3.46 20.93
CA ALA A 74 2.46 3.89 20.05
C ALA A 74 3.32 5.02 20.65
N ALA A 75 2.71 5.91 21.46
CA ALA A 75 3.37 7.03 22.09
C ALA A 75 4.08 6.68 23.41
N LEU A 76 3.87 5.48 23.99
CA LEU A 76 4.47 5.10 25.26
C LEU A 76 5.99 5.31 25.27
N PRO A 77 6.57 5.93 26.32
CA PRO A 77 8.02 5.96 26.50
C PRO A 77 8.57 4.56 26.78
N GLY A 78 9.86 4.37 26.63
CA GLY A 78 10.53 3.19 27.17
C GLY A 78 10.56 3.22 28.70
N GLU A 79 10.98 2.15 29.33
CA GLU A 79 10.98 1.99 30.80
C GLU A 79 11.65 3.16 31.53
N ARG A 80 12.86 3.55 31.13
CA ARG A 80 13.54 4.73 31.71
C ARG A 80 12.71 6.01 31.54
N GLY A 81 12.06 6.18 30.40
CA GLY A 81 11.22 7.36 30.14
C GLY A 81 9.95 7.38 30.98
N THR A 82 9.33 6.22 31.23
CA THR A 82 8.15 6.13 32.11
C THR A 82 8.50 6.47 33.56
N ASN A 83 9.64 5.99 34.07
CA ASN A 83 10.10 6.32 35.41
C ASN A 83 10.40 7.82 35.54
N LEU A 84 11.11 8.41 34.58
CA LEU A 84 11.40 9.85 34.56
C LEU A 84 10.10 10.69 34.52
N LEU A 85 9.07 10.24 33.81
CA LEU A 85 7.78 10.92 33.76
C LEU A 85 7.09 10.93 35.12
N VAL A 86 7.01 9.78 35.81
CA VAL A 86 6.41 9.67 37.16
C VAL A 86 7.16 10.54 38.16
N GLU A 87 8.49 10.48 38.19
CA GLU A 87 9.33 11.32 39.07
C GLU A 87 9.16 12.82 38.77
N ALA A 88 9.02 13.21 37.49
CA ALA A 88 8.82 14.58 37.10
C ALA A 88 7.45 15.12 37.54
N LEU A 89 6.38 14.31 37.48
CA LEU A 89 5.06 14.68 37.98
C LEU A 89 5.11 14.95 39.50
N ALA A 90 5.73 14.04 40.26
CA ALA A 90 5.89 14.20 41.72
C ALA A 90 6.70 15.47 42.07
N ARG A 91 7.83 15.71 41.37
CA ARG A 91 8.64 16.92 41.59
C ARG A 91 7.94 18.23 41.20
N ALA A 92 7.03 18.17 40.24
CA ALA A 92 6.27 19.34 39.80
C ALA A 92 5.11 19.70 40.76
N GLY A 93 4.87 18.92 41.80
CA GLY A 93 3.83 19.16 42.80
C GLY A 93 2.45 18.62 42.46
N VAL A 94 2.37 17.63 41.55
CA VAL A 94 1.14 16.86 41.32
C VAL A 94 0.79 16.11 42.58
N SER A 95 -0.49 15.98 42.88
CA SER A 95 -0.96 15.22 44.06
C SER A 95 -0.45 13.77 44.04
N ASN A 96 -0.15 13.23 45.24
CA ASN A 96 0.33 11.84 45.35
C ASN A 96 -0.68 10.85 44.75
N ASP A 97 -1.96 11.08 44.91
CA ASP A 97 -3.02 10.24 44.32
C ASP A 97 -2.95 10.20 42.79
N ALA A 98 -2.77 11.37 42.13
CA ALA A 98 -2.65 11.41 40.68
C ALA A 98 -1.36 10.78 40.17
N VAL A 99 -0.24 10.99 40.87
CA VAL A 99 1.05 10.32 40.55
C VAL A 99 0.94 8.81 40.67
N GLU A 100 0.31 8.31 41.72
CA GLU A 100 0.10 6.87 41.97
C GLU A 100 -0.78 6.24 40.89
N LYS A 101 -1.87 6.93 40.45
CA LYS A 101 -2.72 6.49 39.33
C LYS A 101 -1.94 6.35 38.02
N VAL A 102 -1.09 7.31 37.72
CA VAL A 102 -0.23 7.25 36.51
C VAL A 102 0.76 6.09 36.64
N ALA A 103 1.41 5.93 37.76
CA ALA A 103 2.37 4.83 37.99
C ALA A 103 1.72 3.47 37.88
N SER A 104 0.53 3.30 38.51
CA SER A 104 -0.25 2.07 38.46
C SER A 104 -0.70 1.71 37.05
N ALA A 105 -1.21 2.67 36.29
CA ALA A 105 -1.61 2.47 34.89
C ALA A 105 -0.44 2.06 34.00
N LEU A 106 0.73 2.69 34.17
CA LEU A 106 1.96 2.32 33.46
C LEU A 106 2.43 0.91 33.82
N LYS A 107 2.32 0.52 35.10
CA LYS A 107 2.63 -0.83 35.58
C LYS A 107 1.71 -1.87 34.92
N THR A 108 0.42 -1.64 34.91
CA THR A 108 -0.57 -2.53 34.25
C THR A 108 -0.25 -2.74 32.78
N LEU A 109 0.05 -1.67 32.05
CA LEU A 109 0.46 -1.80 30.64
C LEU A 109 1.76 -2.61 30.47
N ARG A 110 2.74 -2.42 31.37
CA ARG A 110 3.98 -3.20 31.35
C ARG A 110 3.69 -4.69 31.55
N GLU A 111 2.88 -5.04 32.53
CA GLU A 111 2.47 -6.42 32.79
C GLU A 111 1.79 -7.06 31.57
N ILE A 112 0.93 -6.32 30.88
CA ILE A 112 0.31 -6.78 29.61
C ILE A 112 1.37 -7.06 28.55
N PHE A 113 2.37 -6.17 28.39
CA PHE A 113 3.47 -6.39 27.44
C PHE A 113 4.30 -7.63 27.78
N GLU A 114 4.67 -7.80 29.02
CA GLU A 114 5.45 -8.95 29.50
C GLU A 114 4.68 -10.29 29.33
N GLN A 115 3.41 -10.31 29.67
CA GLN A 115 2.56 -11.49 29.50
C GLN A 115 2.31 -11.86 28.05
N THR A 116 2.40 -10.89 27.16
CA THR A 116 2.08 -11.07 25.74
C THR A 116 3.29 -11.52 24.93
N ASP A 117 4.50 -11.26 25.44
CA ASP A 117 5.76 -11.43 24.69
C ASP A 117 5.71 -10.75 23.30
N ALA A 118 5.01 -9.63 23.25
CA ALA A 118 4.74 -8.90 22.03
C ALA A 118 5.42 -7.53 22.04
N SER A 119 5.90 -7.12 20.88
CA SER A 119 6.44 -5.78 20.69
C SER A 119 5.34 -4.71 20.84
N ARG A 120 5.76 -3.47 21.14
CA ARG A 120 4.84 -2.34 21.22
C ARG A 120 4.00 -2.15 19.94
N LYS A 121 4.58 -2.43 18.77
CA LYS A 121 3.86 -2.34 17.48
C LYS A 121 2.75 -3.40 17.40
N GLU A 122 3.01 -4.61 17.85
CA GLU A 122 2.01 -5.68 17.88
C GLU A 122 0.88 -5.38 18.88
N ILE A 123 1.20 -4.85 20.06
CA ILE A 123 0.18 -4.43 21.03
C ILE A 123 -0.66 -3.26 20.48
N ALA A 124 -0.03 -2.28 19.82
CA ALA A 124 -0.76 -1.20 19.16
C ALA A 124 -1.69 -1.72 18.05
N ALA A 125 -1.25 -2.72 17.27
CA ALA A 125 -2.09 -3.36 16.27
C ALA A 125 -3.27 -4.12 16.90
N ILE A 126 -3.07 -4.78 18.04
CA ILE A 126 -4.16 -5.41 18.82
C ILE A 126 -5.17 -4.33 19.26
N ALA A 127 -4.69 -3.22 19.82
CA ALA A 127 -5.55 -2.11 20.25
C ALA A 127 -6.31 -1.48 19.06
N ALA A 128 -5.70 -1.41 17.87
CA ALA A 128 -6.33 -0.89 16.68
C ALA A 128 -7.46 -1.76 16.13
N GLY A 129 -7.43 -3.06 16.39
CA GLY A 129 -8.42 -4.01 15.86
C GLY A 129 -9.87 -3.79 16.32
N GLY A 130 -10.10 -2.99 17.35
CA GLY A 130 -11.43 -2.65 17.87
C GLY A 130 -11.80 -1.16 17.74
N LEU A 131 -10.99 -0.40 16.99
CA LEU A 131 -11.28 1.01 16.74
C LEU A 131 -12.49 1.18 15.80
N ASP A 132 -13.12 2.35 15.85
CA ASP A 132 -14.05 2.75 14.79
C ASP A 132 -13.34 2.79 13.42
N SER A 133 -14.12 2.75 12.35
CA SER A 133 -13.58 2.64 11.00
C SER A 133 -12.61 3.78 10.61
N ASP A 134 -12.79 4.98 11.16
CA ASP A 134 -11.93 6.13 10.84
C ASP A 134 -10.61 6.08 11.63
N ALA A 135 -10.65 5.73 12.91
CA ALA A 135 -9.45 5.56 13.73
C ALA A 135 -8.60 4.38 13.22
N GLN A 136 -9.24 3.28 12.85
CA GLN A 136 -8.57 2.12 12.25
C GLN A 136 -7.88 2.50 10.95
N ARG A 137 -8.56 3.24 10.04
CA ARG A 137 -7.96 3.72 8.78
C ARG A 137 -6.75 4.61 9.04
N ARG A 138 -6.83 5.58 9.97
CA ARG A 138 -5.68 6.44 10.32
C ARG A 138 -4.50 5.61 10.81
N HIS A 139 -4.73 4.67 11.73
CA HIS A 139 -3.67 3.80 12.25
C HIS A 139 -3.04 2.94 11.15
N GLN A 140 -3.85 2.31 10.31
CA GLN A 140 -3.37 1.51 9.18
C GLN A 140 -2.52 2.35 8.22
N ARG A 141 -2.94 3.57 7.88
CA ARG A 141 -2.16 4.49 7.02
C ARG A 141 -0.81 4.86 7.65
N GLU A 142 -0.76 5.11 8.97
CA GLU A 142 0.51 5.36 9.69
C GLU A 142 1.43 4.13 9.62
N MET A 143 0.89 2.93 9.80
CA MET A 143 1.65 1.67 9.69
C MET A 143 2.17 1.43 8.26
N GLN A 144 1.33 1.64 7.24
CA GLN A 144 1.73 1.56 5.83
C GLN A 144 2.85 2.55 5.50
N LYS A 145 2.73 3.80 5.97
CA LYS A 145 3.77 4.82 5.80
C LYS A 145 5.08 4.42 6.48
N SER A 146 5.04 3.92 7.72
CA SER A 146 6.24 3.44 8.44
C SER A 146 6.91 2.26 7.72
N HIS A 147 6.11 1.34 7.18
CA HIS A 147 6.60 0.22 6.36
C HIS A 147 7.28 0.73 5.08
N PHE A 148 6.64 1.66 4.37
CA PHE A 148 7.19 2.29 3.17
C PHE A 148 8.54 2.95 3.47
N GLU A 149 8.66 3.77 4.52
CA GLU A 149 9.90 4.45 4.89
C GLU A 149 11.03 3.46 5.19
N SER A 150 10.72 2.37 5.90
CA SER A 150 11.65 1.28 6.17
C SER A 150 12.07 0.54 4.89
N ALA A 151 11.11 0.26 4.00
CA ALA A 151 11.39 -0.41 2.73
C ALA A 151 12.27 0.46 1.81
N VAL A 152 12.04 1.77 1.76
CA VAL A 152 12.88 2.72 1.01
C VAL A 152 14.32 2.69 1.53
N ALA A 153 14.52 2.73 2.85
CA ALA A 153 15.84 2.68 3.46
C ALA A 153 16.58 1.36 3.16
N LEU A 154 15.87 0.24 3.21
CA LEU A 154 16.44 -1.09 2.96
C LEU A 154 16.74 -1.33 1.48
N ARG A 155 15.84 -0.93 0.59
CA ARG A 155 15.98 -1.18 -0.85
C ARG A 155 16.84 -0.16 -1.57
N GLY A 156 16.95 1.06 -1.06
CA GLY A 156 17.72 2.13 -1.69
C GLY A 156 17.06 2.73 -2.94
N GLU A 157 15.77 2.49 -3.13
CA GLU A 157 14.99 2.97 -4.27
C GLU A 157 13.60 3.41 -3.83
N VAL A 158 12.98 4.31 -4.57
CA VAL A 158 11.63 4.81 -4.28
C VAL A 158 10.91 5.26 -5.54
N LEU A 159 9.60 5.04 -5.58
CA LEU A 159 8.66 5.64 -6.53
C LEU A 159 7.78 6.68 -5.83
N HIS A 160 7.48 7.78 -6.52
CA HIS A 160 6.43 8.68 -6.06
C HIS A 160 5.05 8.11 -6.38
N ALA A 161 4.82 7.68 -7.61
CA ALA A 161 3.59 7.03 -8.03
C ALA A 161 3.83 5.96 -9.09
N HIS A 162 3.09 4.85 -8.98
CA HIS A 162 2.96 3.86 -10.04
C HIS A 162 1.52 3.89 -10.57
N LEU A 163 1.39 4.12 -11.87
CA LEU A 163 0.14 4.08 -12.59
C LEU A 163 0.16 2.81 -13.45
N SER A 164 -0.61 1.81 -13.09
CA SER A 164 -0.81 0.60 -13.88
C SER A 164 -2.20 0.65 -14.48
N THR A 165 -2.29 0.77 -15.79
CA THR A 165 -3.55 0.98 -16.50
C THR A 165 -3.77 -0.14 -17.51
N TRP A 166 -4.88 -0.83 -17.39
CA TRP A 166 -5.26 -1.92 -18.26
C TRP A 166 -6.51 -1.57 -19.06
N PHE A 167 -6.45 -1.75 -20.35
CA PHE A 167 -7.60 -1.65 -21.26
C PHE A 167 -8.06 -3.06 -21.61
N VAL A 168 -9.36 -3.31 -21.49
CA VAL A 168 -10.01 -4.59 -21.79
C VAL A 168 -11.06 -4.32 -22.85
N ALA A 169 -10.90 -4.90 -24.03
CA ALA A 169 -11.82 -4.72 -25.14
C ALA A 169 -11.99 -6.03 -25.94
N PRO A 170 -13.09 -6.18 -26.71
CA PRO A 170 -13.21 -7.29 -27.65
C PRO A 170 -12.01 -7.36 -28.60
N ALA A 171 -11.48 -8.56 -28.80
CA ALA A 171 -10.38 -8.77 -29.75
C ALA A 171 -10.84 -8.50 -31.20
N ARG A 172 -9.98 -7.86 -31.99
CA ARG A 172 -10.31 -7.50 -33.38
C ARG A 172 -10.57 -8.72 -34.25
N ALA A 173 -9.76 -9.76 -34.09
CA ALA A 173 -9.87 -10.98 -34.89
C ALA A 173 -11.03 -11.88 -34.45
N ASN A 174 -11.39 -11.88 -33.17
CA ASN A 174 -12.46 -12.69 -32.61
C ASN A 174 -13.17 -11.92 -31.48
N PRO A 175 -14.33 -11.30 -31.73
CA PRO A 175 -15.07 -10.52 -30.72
C PRO A 175 -15.57 -11.33 -29.51
N ALA A 176 -15.56 -12.67 -29.56
CA ALA A 176 -15.86 -13.51 -28.42
C ALA A 176 -14.70 -13.61 -27.41
N MET A 177 -13.51 -13.19 -27.82
CA MET A 177 -12.32 -13.09 -27.02
C MET A 177 -12.06 -11.65 -26.62
N VAL A 178 -11.23 -11.42 -25.61
CA VAL A 178 -10.76 -10.10 -25.22
C VAL A 178 -9.29 -9.92 -25.54
N SER A 179 -8.93 -8.71 -25.93
CA SER A 179 -7.56 -8.21 -25.96
C SER A 179 -7.31 -7.27 -24.79
N LEU A 180 -6.07 -7.24 -24.35
CA LEU A 180 -5.62 -6.38 -23.26
C LEU A 180 -4.53 -5.44 -23.76
N VAL A 181 -4.55 -4.22 -23.27
CA VAL A 181 -3.39 -3.33 -23.32
C VAL A 181 -3.05 -2.92 -21.91
N SER A 182 -1.82 -3.18 -21.48
CA SER A 182 -1.28 -2.59 -20.27
C SER A 182 -0.47 -1.36 -20.60
N VAL A 183 -0.63 -0.31 -19.83
CA VAL A 183 0.25 0.88 -19.87
C VAL A 183 0.65 1.21 -18.44
N ASP A 184 1.93 1.09 -18.16
CA ASP A 184 2.49 1.34 -16.84
C ASP A 184 3.35 2.61 -16.85
N MET A 185 3.13 3.49 -15.88
CA MET A 185 3.97 4.67 -15.67
C MET A 185 4.54 4.64 -14.25
N GLN A 186 5.85 4.58 -14.15
CA GLN A 186 6.60 4.72 -12.91
C GLN A 186 7.09 6.16 -12.78
N HIS A 187 6.35 6.97 -12.04
CA HIS A 187 6.65 8.40 -11.88
C HIS A 187 7.46 8.68 -10.63
N GLY A 188 8.53 9.46 -10.80
CA GLY A 188 9.39 9.86 -9.69
C GLY A 188 10.24 8.70 -9.14
N PHE A 189 10.65 7.78 -10.01
CA PHE A 189 11.63 6.75 -9.65
C PHE A 189 12.97 7.42 -9.31
N ARG A 190 13.52 7.05 -8.16
CA ARG A 190 14.84 7.54 -7.71
C ARG A 190 15.58 6.42 -7.00
N THR A 191 16.90 6.37 -7.25
CA THR A 191 17.84 5.62 -6.44
C THR A 191 18.41 6.53 -5.36
N ILE A 192 18.48 6.06 -4.13
CA ILE A 192 19.00 6.81 -2.97
C ILE A 192 20.37 6.28 -2.47
N ARG A 193 20.83 5.21 -3.09
CA ARG A 193 22.18 4.64 -2.91
C ARG A 193 22.54 3.82 -4.17
N PRO A 194 23.82 3.52 -4.41
CA PRO A 194 24.22 2.64 -5.52
C PRO A 194 23.56 1.27 -5.44
N LEU A 195 23.01 0.77 -6.57
CA LEU A 195 22.18 -0.44 -6.60
C LEU A 195 22.52 -1.24 -7.84
N GLY A 196 23.28 -1.31 -8.66
CA GLY A 196 23.36 -2.13 -9.87
C GLY A 196 22.05 -2.27 -10.67
N PRO A 197 22.01 -3.03 -11.75
CA PRO A 197 20.88 -3.13 -12.68
C PRO A 197 19.53 -3.43 -12.02
N ARG A 198 18.45 -2.78 -12.49
CA ARG A 198 17.08 -2.90 -11.92
C ARG A 198 16.07 -3.32 -12.97
N ILE A 199 15.28 -4.32 -12.63
CA ILE A 199 14.09 -4.67 -13.42
C ILE A 199 13.05 -3.58 -13.17
N VAL A 200 12.72 -2.81 -14.21
CA VAL A 200 11.73 -1.74 -14.16
C VAL A 200 10.36 -2.17 -14.70
N HIS A 201 10.32 -3.18 -15.55
CA HIS A 201 9.08 -3.78 -16.04
C HIS A 201 9.26 -5.27 -16.31
N ARG A 202 8.18 -6.03 -16.07
CA ARG A 202 8.05 -7.42 -16.52
C ARG A 202 6.81 -7.52 -17.39
N GLY A 203 6.95 -8.12 -18.55
CA GLY A 203 5.83 -8.43 -19.42
C GLY A 203 4.82 -9.34 -18.70
N THR A 204 3.59 -9.31 -19.17
CA THR A 204 2.49 -10.06 -18.59
C THR A 204 2.72 -11.57 -18.77
N ALA A 205 2.80 -12.30 -17.66
CA ALA A 205 2.72 -13.75 -17.70
C ALA A 205 1.24 -14.10 -17.88
N VAL A 206 0.89 -14.68 -19.00
CA VAL A 206 -0.42 -15.29 -19.23
C VAL A 206 -0.36 -16.73 -18.75
N ASP A 207 -1.37 -17.19 -18.04
CA ASP A 207 -1.40 -18.53 -17.47
C ASP A 207 -1.33 -19.60 -18.58
N ARG A 208 -0.37 -20.52 -18.49
CA ARG A 208 -0.03 -21.46 -19.56
C ARG A 208 -1.07 -22.57 -19.80
N GLU A 209 -2.07 -22.70 -18.94
CA GLU A 209 -3.12 -23.72 -19.09
C GLU A 209 -4.24 -23.32 -20.06
N ALA A 210 -4.34 -22.05 -20.44
CA ALA A 210 -5.22 -21.65 -21.51
C ALA A 210 -4.56 -21.88 -22.85
N GLU A 211 -4.70 -23.10 -23.37
CA GLU A 211 -4.32 -23.58 -24.72
C GLU A 211 -2.97 -23.07 -25.28
N ALA A 212 -2.12 -24.02 -25.68
CA ALA A 212 -0.84 -23.81 -26.35
C ALA A 212 -0.96 -23.15 -27.75
N GLY A 213 -1.76 -22.10 -27.85
CA GLY A 213 -1.97 -21.27 -29.02
C GLY A 213 -1.01 -20.07 -29.02
N ASP A 214 0.09 -20.24 -29.68
CA ASP A 214 0.90 -19.16 -30.27
C ASP A 214 1.53 -18.11 -29.31
N TRP A 215 2.16 -18.58 -28.25
CA TRP A 215 2.99 -17.76 -27.33
C TRP A 215 4.24 -17.14 -27.97
N SER A 216 4.56 -17.49 -29.20
CA SER A 216 5.67 -16.92 -29.99
C SER A 216 5.44 -15.47 -30.41
N ARG A 217 4.27 -14.92 -30.15
CA ARG A 217 3.86 -13.57 -30.54
C ARG A 217 3.59 -12.58 -29.42
N ILE A 218 4.27 -12.70 -28.28
CA ILE A 218 4.58 -11.47 -27.58
C ILE A 218 5.54 -10.73 -28.52
N ASP A 219 5.01 -9.84 -29.30
CA ASP A 219 5.85 -8.97 -30.14
C ASP A 219 6.73 -8.15 -29.20
N VAL A 220 7.96 -8.64 -29.00
CA VAL A 220 8.97 -7.97 -28.15
C VAL A 220 9.20 -6.55 -28.65
N SER A 221 8.89 -6.26 -29.91
CA SER A 221 8.88 -4.91 -30.48
C SER A 221 7.80 -4.02 -29.88
N ALA A 222 6.69 -4.58 -29.38
CA ALA A 222 5.65 -3.82 -28.66
C ALA A 222 6.06 -3.46 -27.21
N ASN A 223 7.07 -4.11 -26.66
CA ASN A 223 7.60 -3.85 -25.31
C ASN A 223 8.67 -2.76 -25.29
N ASN A 224 8.94 -2.11 -26.39
CA ASN A 224 9.86 -0.97 -26.37
C ASN A 224 9.27 0.16 -25.51
N PRO A 225 10.10 0.79 -24.65
CA PRO A 225 9.69 2.01 -23.96
C PRO A 225 9.10 2.97 -24.99
N ILE A 226 7.94 3.57 -24.69
CA ILE A 226 7.35 4.55 -25.59
C ILE A 226 8.24 5.79 -25.54
N PRO A 227 9.00 6.13 -26.61
CA PRO A 227 10.06 7.14 -26.52
C PRO A 227 9.57 8.50 -26.02
N SER A 228 8.32 8.87 -26.37
CA SER A 228 7.69 10.12 -25.92
C SER A 228 7.32 10.15 -24.44
N PHE A 229 7.38 9.02 -23.75
CA PHE A 229 7.06 8.88 -22.33
C PHE A 229 8.28 8.49 -21.48
N VAL A 230 9.39 8.09 -22.12
CA VAL A 230 10.65 7.84 -21.44
C VAL A 230 11.36 9.19 -21.32
N ALA A 231 11.01 9.97 -20.40
CA ALA A 231 11.77 11.07 -19.82
C ALA A 231 10.92 11.81 -18.82
N SER A 232 11.45 12.14 -17.68
CA SER A 232 10.81 13.10 -16.80
C SER A 232 10.91 14.51 -17.39
N ALA A 233 10.04 15.41 -16.95
CA ALA A 233 10.12 16.83 -17.35
C ALA A 233 11.44 17.51 -16.92
N SER A 234 12.22 16.90 -16.05
CA SER A 234 13.48 17.38 -15.50
C SER A 234 14.70 16.57 -15.93
N THR A 235 14.52 15.44 -16.59
CA THR A 235 15.61 14.58 -17.03
C THR A 235 15.92 14.78 -18.50
N ARG A 236 17.18 14.90 -18.80
CA ARG A 236 17.72 14.65 -20.14
C ARG A 236 17.25 13.28 -20.60
N ASN A 237 16.92 13.15 -21.87
CA ASN A 237 16.52 11.89 -22.47
C ASN A 237 17.41 10.76 -21.94
N LEU A 238 16.78 9.71 -21.36
CA LEU A 238 17.50 8.46 -21.18
C LEU A 238 17.99 8.08 -22.57
N GLU A 239 19.30 7.89 -22.71
CA GLU A 239 19.87 7.35 -23.94
C GLU A 239 19.19 6.01 -24.20
N ASP A 240 18.96 5.65 -25.45
CA ASP A 240 18.29 4.40 -25.85
C ASP A 240 18.93 3.16 -25.18
N ASP A 241 20.22 3.25 -24.83
CA ASP A 241 21.00 2.19 -24.20
C ASP A 241 20.76 2.05 -22.67
N ALA A 242 20.04 3.00 -22.03
CA ALA A 242 19.82 2.97 -20.60
C ALA A 242 18.85 1.84 -20.17
N ILE A 243 18.01 1.37 -21.10
CA ILE A 243 17.05 0.30 -20.86
C ILE A 243 17.38 -0.91 -21.72
N GLU A 244 17.83 -1.98 -21.09
CA GLU A 244 18.05 -3.26 -21.74
C GLU A 244 16.79 -4.10 -21.80
N VAL A 245 16.49 -4.66 -22.97
CA VAL A 245 15.45 -5.69 -23.13
C VAL A 245 16.09 -7.05 -22.89
N ARG A 246 15.70 -7.74 -21.83
CA ARG A 246 16.15 -9.11 -21.56
C ARG A 246 15.07 -10.11 -21.92
N SER A 247 15.42 -11.02 -22.80
CA SER A 247 14.56 -12.12 -23.23
C SER A 247 14.30 -13.10 -22.09
N GLY A 248 13.06 -13.59 -21.98
CA GLY A 248 12.63 -14.58 -21.01
C GLY A 248 11.18 -14.94 -21.26
N PRO A 249 10.58 -15.90 -20.51
CA PRO A 249 9.19 -16.31 -20.72
C PRO A 249 8.16 -15.15 -20.61
N SER A 250 8.54 -14.06 -19.99
CA SER A 250 7.67 -12.88 -19.77
C SER A 250 8.36 -11.56 -20.12
N GLY A 251 9.42 -11.54 -20.93
CA GLY A 251 10.17 -10.33 -21.25
C GLY A 251 10.49 -9.46 -20.00
N MET A 252 11.63 -8.84 -19.95
CA MET A 252 11.99 -7.92 -18.85
C MET A 252 12.66 -6.69 -19.42
N LEU A 253 12.26 -5.52 -18.92
CA LEU A 253 12.98 -4.28 -19.15
C LEU A 253 13.82 -3.96 -17.92
N VAL A 254 15.11 -3.74 -18.15
CA VAL A 254 16.11 -3.54 -17.10
C VAL A 254 16.75 -2.18 -17.29
N LEU A 255 16.70 -1.33 -16.27
CA LEU A 255 17.52 -0.13 -16.19
C LEU A 255 18.96 -0.60 -15.88
N ALA A 256 19.82 -0.50 -16.88
CA ALA A 256 21.16 -1.11 -16.85
C ALA A 256 22.06 -0.43 -15.82
N ASP A 257 22.08 0.90 -15.80
CA ASP A 257 22.85 1.70 -14.87
C ASP A 257 21.99 2.74 -14.15
N PRO A 258 21.25 2.34 -13.09
CA PRO A 258 20.48 3.28 -12.30
C PRO A 258 21.37 4.29 -11.54
N ASP A 259 22.64 4.00 -11.38
CA ASP A 259 23.57 4.86 -10.63
C ASP A 259 24.04 6.07 -11.45
N ALA A 260 24.05 5.95 -12.79
CA ALA A 260 24.24 7.10 -13.69
C ALA A 260 23.18 8.19 -13.49
N HIS A 261 22.04 7.82 -12.91
CA HIS A 261 20.90 8.70 -12.62
C HIS A 261 20.66 8.88 -11.12
N ALA A 262 21.65 8.59 -10.28
CA ALA A 262 21.51 8.69 -8.82
C ALA A 262 21.11 10.11 -8.40
N GLY A 263 20.04 10.20 -7.62
CA GLY A 263 19.47 11.48 -7.16
C GLY A 263 18.51 12.15 -8.15
N GLU A 264 18.45 11.72 -9.42
CA GLU A 264 17.50 12.22 -10.38
C GLU A 264 16.13 11.57 -10.22
N SER A 265 15.08 12.28 -10.65
CA SER A 265 13.71 11.79 -10.64
C SER A 265 13.31 11.36 -12.03
N LEU A 266 13.28 10.06 -12.29
CA LEU A 266 12.92 9.49 -13.57
C LEU A 266 11.41 9.26 -13.68
N THR A 267 10.88 9.36 -14.90
CA THR A 267 9.55 8.87 -15.24
C THR A 267 9.68 7.86 -16.37
N LEU A 268 9.36 6.60 -16.10
CA LEU A 268 9.44 5.49 -17.03
C LEU A 268 8.03 5.08 -17.43
N THR A 269 7.76 4.90 -18.73
CA THR A 269 6.45 4.47 -19.23
C THR A 269 6.63 3.33 -20.21
N PHE A 270 5.82 2.29 -20.04
CA PHE A 270 5.86 1.06 -20.83
C PHE A 270 4.46 0.71 -21.29
N ALA A 271 4.33 0.06 -22.45
CA ALA A 271 3.05 -0.43 -22.93
C ALA A 271 3.22 -1.81 -23.59
N GLU A 272 2.18 -2.64 -23.44
CA GLU A 272 2.12 -4.00 -23.97
C GLU A 272 0.70 -4.26 -24.50
N LEU A 273 0.59 -4.85 -25.69
CA LEU A 273 -0.66 -5.34 -26.28
C LEU A 273 -0.64 -6.87 -26.25
N ILE A 274 -1.70 -7.47 -25.70
CA ILE A 274 -1.92 -8.92 -25.64
C ILE A 274 -3.23 -9.19 -26.37
N GLU A 275 -3.16 -9.82 -27.53
CA GLU A 275 -4.35 -10.10 -28.34
C GLU A 275 -4.99 -11.43 -27.98
N SER A 276 -6.31 -11.46 -27.95
CA SER A 276 -7.13 -12.70 -27.82
C SER A 276 -6.79 -13.56 -26.62
N ILE A 277 -6.59 -12.93 -25.45
CA ILE A 277 -6.10 -13.61 -24.24
C ILE A 277 -7.07 -14.63 -23.65
N GLY A 278 -8.38 -14.43 -23.81
CA GLY A 278 -9.39 -15.32 -23.26
C GLY A 278 -10.82 -14.92 -23.63
N PRO A 279 -11.79 -15.78 -23.35
CA PRO A 279 -13.19 -15.49 -23.61
C PRO A 279 -13.73 -14.42 -22.66
N TRP A 280 -14.65 -13.57 -23.18
CA TRP A 280 -15.35 -12.60 -22.34
C TRP A 280 -16.48 -13.23 -21.51
N HIS A 281 -17.05 -14.35 -21.95
CA HIS A 281 -18.16 -15.02 -21.28
C HIS A 281 -17.69 -16.23 -20.48
N ALA A 282 -18.42 -16.55 -19.42
CA ALA A 282 -18.17 -17.72 -18.60
C ALA A 282 -18.19 -19.00 -19.43
N THR A 283 -17.22 -19.87 -19.16
CA THR A 283 -17.12 -21.22 -19.74
C THR A 283 -16.98 -22.24 -18.60
N PRO A 284 -17.20 -23.54 -18.86
CA PRO A 284 -16.87 -24.57 -17.88
C PRO A 284 -15.40 -24.45 -17.46
N GLY A 285 -15.16 -24.22 -16.17
CA GLY A 285 -13.82 -24.03 -15.62
C GLY A 285 -13.32 -22.58 -15.53
N HIS A 286 -13.91 -21.62 -16.29
CA HIS A 286 -13.53 -20.20 -16.23
C HIS A 286 -14.76 -19.33 -15.98
N ARG A 287 -15.02 -19.00 -14.72
CA ARG A 287 -16.16 -18.16 -14.30
C ARG A 287 -15.77 -16.78 -13.82
N SER A 288 -14.50 -16.51 -13.68
CA SER A 288 -13.99 -15.21 -13.26
C SER A 288 -12.73 -14.85 -14.04
N ALA A 289 -12.48 -13.57 -14.16
CA ALA A 289 -11.22 -13.04 -14.69
C ALA A 289 -10.60 -12.10 -13.67
N GLU A 290 -9.28 -11.95 -13.77
CA GLU A 290 -8.54 -11.01 -12.93
C GLU A 290 -7.39 -10.36 -13.67
N LEU A 291 -7.10 -9.14 -13.28
CA LEU A 291 -5.89 -8.40 -13.65
C LEU A 291 -5.16 -8.01 -12.40
N SER A 292 -3.84 -7.95 -12.47
CA SER A 292 -3.04 -7.63 -11.30
C SER A 292 -1.81 -6.81 -11.65
N THR A 293 -1.38 -6.01 -10.68
CA THR A 293 -0.09 -5.32 -10.72
C THR A 293 0.70 -5.59 -9.45
N GLN A 294 2.01 -5.73 -9.58
CA GLN A 294 2.88 -6.08 -8.47
C GLN A 294 3.50 -4.82 -7.84
N VAL A 295 3.52 -4.77 -6.51
CA VAL A 295 4.24 -3.75 -5.74
C VAL A 295 5.66 -4.25 -5.47
N ALA A 296 6.54 -4.10 -6.44
CA ALA A 296 7.94 -4.53 -6.33
C ALA A 296 8.82 -3.45 -5.71
N THR A 297 8.68 -2.20 -6.12
CA THR A 297 9.42 -1.05 -5.62
C THR A 297 8.61 -0.30 -4.58
N PRO A 298 9.20 0.16 -3.46
CA PRO A 298 8.49 1.00 -2.49
C PRO A 298 7.95 2.26 -3.16
N MET A 299 6.65 2.52 -3.00
CA MET A 299 5.97 3.66 -3.64
C MET A 299 5.01 4.36 -2.69
N ARG A 300 4.78 5.67 -2.93
CA ARG A 300 3.81 6.44 -2.14
C ARG A 300 2.39 6.20 -2.60
N HIS A 301 2.19 6.09 -3.91
CA HIS A 301 0.86 5.92 -4.50
C HIS A 301 0.89 4.82 -5.55
N LEU A 302 -0.06 3.89 -5.45
CA LEU A 302 -0.41 2.98 -6.52
C LEU A 302 -1.78 3.37 -7.05
N PHE A 303 -1.87 3.65 -8.35
CA PHE A 303 -3.13 3.77 -9.10
C PHE A 303 -3.21 2.58 -10.03
N PHE A 304 -4.16 1.72 -9.80
CA PHE A 304 -4.44 0.56 -10.64
C PHE A 304 -5.80 0.75 -11.30
N ASP A 305 -5.78 1.08 -12.58
CA ASP A 305 -6.95 1.38 -13.39
C ASP A 305 -7.26 0.23 -14.35
N VAL A 306 -8.49 -0.23 -14.37
CA VAL A 306 -8.99 -1.18 -15.38
C VAL A 306 -10.09 -0.50 -16.18
N LEU A 307 -9.86 -0.29 -17.46
CA LEU A 307 -10.76 0.34 -18.40
C LEU A 307 -11.48 -0.73 -19.22
N PHE A 308 -12.76 -0.92 -18.95
CA PHE A 308 -13.61 -1.86 -19.66
C PHE A 308 -14.31 -1.17 -20.83
N ASP A 309 -14.19 -1.72 -22.05
CA ASP A 309 -14.93 -1.26 -23.22
C ASP A 309 -16.43 -1.37 -22.98
N GLU A 310 -17.21 -0.35 -23.33
CA GLU A 310 -18.66 -0.31 -23.10
C GLU A 310 -19.45 -1.38 -23.87
N THR A 311 -18.87 -1.96 -24.93
CA THR A 311 -19.47 -3.07 -25.68
C THR A 311 -19.40 -4.41 -24.94
N LEU A 312 -18.52 -4.52 -23.92
CA LEU A 312 -18.50 -5.67 -23.05
C LEU A 312 -19.66 -5.60 -22.06
N ALA A 313 -20.25 -6.74 -21.75
CA ALA A 313 -21.33 -6.80 -20.78
C ALA A 313 -20.93 -6.15 -19.44
N ALA A 314 -21.90 -5.58 -18.75
CA ALA A 314 -21.65 -4.95 -17.45
C ALA A 314 -21.03 -5.94 -16.46
N VAL A 315 -19.95 -5.52 -15.84
CA VAL A 315 -19.24 -6.26 -14.79
C VAL A 315 -19.21 -5.47 -13.50
N GLU A 316 -19.17 -6.17 -12.40
CA GLU A 316 -18.98 -5.61 -11.07
C GLU A 316 -17.60 -6.05 -10.55
N PRO A 317 -16.54 -5.27 -10.86
CA PRO A 317 -15.20 -5.61 -10.43
C PRO A 317 -15.03 -5.32 -8.94
N ALA A 318 -14.20 -6.13 -8.28
CA ALA A 318 -13.77 -5.94 -6.91
C ALA A 318 -12.25 -5.83 -6.84
N GLY A 319 -11.77 -4.89 -6.03
CA GLY A 319 -10.33 -4.70 -5.77
C GLY A 319 -9.91 -5.39 -4.48
N ALA A 320 -8.73 -6.02 -4.49
CA ALA A 320 -8.09 -6.58 -3.32
C ALA A 320 -6.56 -6.49 -3.43
N VAL A 321 -5.87 -6.64 -2.31
CA VAL A 321 -4.41 -6.73 -2.27
C VAL A 321 -4.02 -7.97 -1.49
N TYR A 322 -3.03 -8.69 -2.00
CA TYR A 322 -2.56 -9.94 -1.40
C TYR A 322 -1.05 -9.89 -1.19
N PHE A 323 -0.58 -10.40 -0.06
CA PHE A 323 0.84 -10.62 0.16
C PHE A 323 1.31 -11.79 -0.69
N THR A 324 2.39 -11.57 -1.47
CA THR A 324 2.99 -12.60 -2.32
C THR A 324 4.21 -13.18 -1.63
N ALA A 325 4.17 -14.47 -1.28
CA ALA A 325 5.30 -15.15 -0.66
C ALA A 325 6.34 -15.66 -1.68
N SER A 326 5.96 -15.79 -2.96
CA SER A 326 6.84 -16.28 -4.06
C SER A 326 6.15 -16.14 -5.40
N TYR A 327 6.89 -16.37 -6.48
CA TYR A 327 6.46 -16.25 -7.88
C TYR A 327 5.42 -17.28 -8.37
N GLY A 328 5.02 -18.22 -7.55
CA GLY A 328 3.95 -19.15 -7.86
C GLY A 328 2.71 -18.77 -7.05
N VAL A 329 1.79 -18.02 -7.62
CA VAL A 329 0.53 -17.71 -6.96
C VAL A 329 -0.43 -18.85 -7.23
N GLU A 330 -0.71 -19.62 -6.20
CA GLU A 330 -1.94 -20.42 -6.19
C GLU A 330 -3.11 -19.42 -6.09
N TYR A 331 -3.77 -19.18 -7.22
CA TYR A 331 -5.04 -18.48 -7.26
C TYR A 331 -6.11 -19.42 -6.69
N GLY A 332 -6.88 -18.96 -5.71
CA GLY A 332 -7.96 -19.76 -5.14
C GLY A 332 -8.24 -19.41 -3.68
N GLU A 333 -8.88 -20.33 -2.97
CA GLU A 333 -9.30 -20.17 -1.56
C GLU A 333 -8.15 -19.78 -0.63
N HIS A 334 -6.93 -20.21 -0.91
CA HIS A 334 -5.73 -19.84 -0.14
C HIS A 334 -5.29 -18.39 -0.32
N ALA A 335 -5.70 -17.70 -1.38
CA ALA A 335 -5.35 -16.29 -1.58
C ALA A 335 -6.00 -15.41 -0.49
N GLU A 336 -7.22 -15.73 -0.06
CA GLU A 336 -7.92 -14.95 0.98
C GLU A 336 -7.19 -14.98 2.33
N LEU A 337 -6.42 -16.04 2.63
CA LEU A 337 -5.60 -16.12 3.84
C LEU A 337 -4.42 -15.13 3.83
N ARG A 338 -4.07 -14.59 2.66
CA ARG A 338 -2.97 -13.64 2.45
C ARG A 338 -3.47 -12.24 2.13
N ARG A 339 -4.77 -11.98 2.28
CA ARG A 339 -5.38 -10.70 1.97
C ARG A 339 -4.84 -9.62 2.89
N PHE A 340 -4.42 -8.52 2.27
CA PHE A 340 -4.09 -7.31 2.97
C PHE A 340 -5.38 -6.60 3.41
N THR A 341 -5.46 -6.24 4.69
CA THR A 341 -6.65 -5.63 5.30
C THR A 341 -6.57 -4.11 5.44
N GLY A 342 -5.54 -3.49 4.83
CA GLY A 342 -5.37 -2.04 4.85
C GLY A 342 -6.36 -1.30 3.96
N GLU A 343 -6.29 0.03 4.00
CA GLU A 343 -7.18 0.90 3.26
C GLU A 343 -6.92 0.79 1.75
N ILE A 344 -7.98 0.48 1.01
CA ILE A 344 -8.01 0.40 -0.45
C ILE A 344 -9.23 1.17 -0.92
N GLU A 345 -9.01 2.24 -1.69
CA GLU A 345 -10.10 2.87 -2.43
C GLU A 345 -10.29 2.12 -3.76
N ALA A 346 -11.45 1.49 -3.95
CA ALA A 346 -11.76 0.76 -5.18
C ALA A 346 -13.17 1.12 -5.64
N ARG A 347 -13.29 1.75 -6.83
CA ARG A 347 -14.58 2.22 -7.35
C ARG A 347 -14.53 2.57 -8.84
N PHE A 348 -15.69 2.59 -9.48
CA PHE A 348 -15.81 3.22 -10.78
C PHE A 348 -15.59 4.74 -10.69
N VAL A 349 -14.82 5.27 -11.62
CA VAL A 349 -14.61 6.71 -11.80
C VAL A 349 -15.09 7.15 -13.18
N ARG A 350 -15.76 8.28 -13.24
CA ARG A 350 -16.31 8.81 -14.51
C ARG A 350 -15.21 9.20 -15.49
N THR A 351 -14.10 9.70 -14.97
CA THR A 351 -12.94 10.10 -15.77
C THR A 351 -11.70 9.69 -15.00
N PRO A 352 -10.71 9.04 -15.59
CA PRO A 352 -9.50 8.59 -14.89
C PRO A 352 -8.52 9.74 -14.59
N LYS A 353 -9.03 10.87 -14.06
CA LYS A 353 -8.19 11.98 -13.60
C LYS A 353 -7.45 11.57 -12.34
N LEU A 354 -6.16 11.87 -12.29
CA LEU A 354 -5.35 11.63 -11.10
C LEU A 354 -5.54 12.74 -10.07
N PRO A 355 -5.55 12.41 -8.77
CA PRO A 355 -5.52 13.42 -7.72
C PRO A 355 -4.19 14.18 -7.76
N ALA A 356 -4.19 15.44 -7.31
CA ALA A 356 -3.00 16.29 -7.27
C ALA A 356 -1.84 15.65 -6.47
N ALA A 357 -2.16 14.81 -5.48
CA ALA A 357 -1.17 14.07 -4.70
C ALA A 357 -0.28 13.13 -5.53
N ALA A 358 -0.76 12.65 -6.69
CA ALA A 358 0.03 11.83 -7.61
C ALA A 358 1.22 12.60 -8.22
N LYS A 359 1.15 13.94 -8.26
CA LYS A 359 2.17 14.85 -8.85
C LYS A 359 2.55 14.54 -10.30
N VAL A 360 1.73 13.76 -10.98
CA VAL A 360 1.91 13.42 -12.40
C VAL A 360 1.32 14.53 -13.26
N ASP A 361 2.05 14.94 -14.29
CA ASP A 361 1.56 15.89 -15.26
C ASP A 361 0.28 15.37 -15.95
N ALA A 362 -0.79 16.14 -15.87
CA ALA A 362 -2.09 15.76 -16.43
C ALA A 362 -2.06 15.54 -17.96
N LYS A 363 -1.20 16.28 -18.68
CA LYS A 363 -1.03 16.10 -20.14
C LYS A 363 -0.33 14.80 -20.46
N LYS A 364 0.72 14.43 -19.69
CA LYS A 364 1.42 13.14 -19.84
C LYS A 364 0.49 11.98 -19.55
N HIS A 365 -0.27 12.05 -18.45
CA HIS A 365 -1.27 11.04 -18.14
C HIS A 365 -2.35 10.89 -19.23
N ALA A 366 -2.89 12.01 -19.73
CA ALA A 366 -3.86 11.99 -20.82
C ALA A 366 -3.28 11.39 -22.11
N ALA A 367 -2.02 11.70 -22.43
CA ALA A 367 -1.32 11.13 -23.58
C ALA A 367 -1.12 9.63 -23.43
N MET A 368 -0.74 9.15 -22.23
CA MET A 368 -0.63 7.73 -21.89
C MET A 368 -1.96 6.99 -22.12
N LEU A 369 -3.08 7.53 -21.62
CA LEU A 369 -4.40 6.93 -21.82
C LEU A 369 -4.83 6.89 -23.29
N LYS A 370 -4.56 7.96 -24.04
CA LYS A 370 -4.82 8.00 -25.49
C LYS A 370 -4.00 6.95 -26.23
N HIS A 371 -2.75 6.77 -25.86
CA HIS A 371 -1.87 5.78 -26.47
C HIS A 371 -2.39 4.36 -26.24
N GLY A 372 -2.72 3.99 -25.00
CA GLY A 372 -3.31 2.67 -24.68
C GLY A 372 -4.61 2.42 -25.43
N ALA A 373 -5.50 3.40 -25.51
CA ALA A 373 -6.74 3.32 -26.28
C ALA A 373 -6.49 3.13 -27.79
N ALA A 374 -5.49 3.82 -28.35
CA ALA A 374 -5.08 3.66 -29.74
C ALA A 374 -4.50 2.27 -30.03
N MET A 375 -3.65 1.73 -29.13
CA MET A 375 -3.09 0.38 -29.28
C MET A 375 -4.19 -0.68 -29.37
N ILE A 376 -5.23 -0.60 -28.53
CA ILE A 376 -6.36 -1.54 -28.55
C ILE A 376 -7.37 -1.20 -29.67
N GLY A 377 -7.21 -0.03 -30.33
CA GLY A 377 -8.01 0.41 -31.48
C GLY A 377 -9.42 0.88 -31.12
N ARG A 378 -9.57 1.48 -29.94
CA ARG A 378 -10.84 2.02 -29.45
C ARG A 378 -10.67 3.46 -28.99
N PRO A 379 -11.69 4.33 -29.13
CA PRO A 379 -11.61 5.67 -28.57
C PRO A 379 -11.65 5.60 -27.02
N LEU A 380 -10.89 6.44 -26.35
CA LEU A 380 -10.83 6.47 -24.88
C LEU A 380 -12.23 6.66 -24.24
N ALA A 381 -13.11 7.39 -24.92
CA ALA A 381 -14.48 7.65 -24.47
C ALA A 381 -15.37 6.39 -24.42
N ALA A 382 -14.98 5.29 -25.09
CA ALA A 382 -15.69 4.02 -25.09
C ALA A 382 -15.37 3.15 -23.86
N PHE A 383 -14.62 3.68 -22.89
CA PHE A 383 -14.22 2.91 -21.71
C PHE A 383 -14.81 3.44 -20.42
N ARG A 384 -15.22 2.51 -19.57
CA ARG A 384 -15.53 2.76 -18.15
C ARG A 384 -14.32 2.39 -17.31
N CYS A 385 -13.87 3.26 -16.43
CA CYS A 385 -12.68 3.06 -15.61
C CYS A 385 -13.06 2.60 -14.19
N PHE A 386 -12.59 1.44 -13.80
CA PHE A 386 -12.55 1.01 -12.40
C PHE A 386 -11.16 1.29 -11.84
N ARG A 387 -11.08 2.09 -10.78
CA ARG A 387 -9.83 2.51 -10.15
C ARG A 387 -9.66 1.90 -8.78
N MET A 388 -8.50 1.32 -8.52
CA MET A 388 -7.96 1.12 -7.18
C MET A 388 -6.89 2.18 -6.90
N HIS A 389 -6.97 2.79 -5.73
CA HIS A 389 -5.92 3.67 -5.21
C HIS A 389 -5.48 3.20 -3.83
N ILE A 390 -4.16 3.08 -3.65
CA ILE A 390 -3.55 2.67 -2.38
C ILE A 390 -2.44 3.66 -2.07
N GLU A 391 -2.54 4.30 -0.92
CA GLU A 391 -1.47 5.12 -0.38
C GLU A 391 -0.51 4.25 0.42
N TYR A 392 0.79 4.34 0.14
CA TYR A 392 1.84 3.50 0.73
C TYR A 392 1.55 2.00 0.66
N PRO A 393 1.34 1.43 -0.54
CA PRO A 393 1.07 0.01 -0.66
C PRO A 393 2.26 -0.80 -0.09
N PRO A 394 2.00 -1.89 0.66
CA PRO A 394 3.07 -2.72 1.19
C PRO A 394 3.89 -3.35 0.07
N SER A 395 5.22 -3.33 0.20
CA SER A 395 6.12 -4.01 -0.75
C SER A 395 5.85 -5.51 -0.76
N TYR A 396 6.10 -6.15 -1.90
CA TYR A 396 5.86 -7.57 -2.11
C TYR A 396 4.39 -7.98 -1.97
N THR A 397 3.49 -7.07 -2.34
CA THR A 397 2.07 -7.36 -2.52
C THR A 397 1.71 -7.33 -4.00
N ARG A 398 0.53 -7.87 -4.30
CA ARG A 398 -0.12 -7.80 -5.61
C ARG A 398 -1.48 -7.14 -5.43
N ALA A 399 -1.70 -6.04 -6.13
CA ALA A 399 -3.02 -5.45 -6.26
C ALA A 399 -3.78 -6.18 -7.38
N VAL A 400 -5.01 -6.58 -7.10
CA VAL A 400 -5.82 -7.41 -7.99
C VAL A 400 -7.18 -6.76 -8.20
N VAL A 401 -7.64 -6.72 -9.43
CA VAL A 401 -9.03 -6.42 -9.80
C VAL A 401 -9.63 -7.69 -10.40
N ARG A 402 -10.68 -8.19 -9.77
CA ARG A 402 -11.36 -9.44 -10.15
C ARG A 402 -12.82 -9.16 -10.46
N TRP A 403 -13.38 -9.88 -11.43
CA TRP A 403 -14.82 -9.83 -11.76
C TRP A 403 -15.32 -11.19 -12.20
N LEU A 404 -16.62 -11.40 -12.07
CA LEU A 404 -17.29 -12.57 -12.65
C LEU A 404 -17.52 -12.35 -14.14
N LEU A 405 -17.23 -13.38 -14.92
CA LEU A 405 -17.55 -13.36 -16.34
C LEU A 405 -19.06 -13.53 -16.52
N PRO A 406 -19.72 -12.73 -17.38
CA PRO A 406 -21.14 -12.88 -17.65
C PRO A 406 -21.44 -14.20 -18.37
N ASP A 407 -22.60 -14.76 -18.14
CA ASP A 407 -23.07 -15.92 -18.91
C ASP A 407 -23.22 -15.53 -20.39
N LYS A 408 -22.97 -16.50 -21.27
CA LYS A 408 -23.17 -16.29 -22.70
C LYS A 408 -24.66 -16.01 -22.95
N PRO A 409 -25.03 -14.96 -23.71
CA PRO A 409 -26.41 -14.71 -24.07
C PRO A 409 -27.03 -15.99 -24.68
N LYS A 410 -28.25 -16.33 -24.26
CA LYS A 410 -28.99 -17.40 -24.91
C LYS A 410 -29.30 -16.94 -26.34
N ALA A 411 -28.90 -17.74 -27.33
CA ALA A 411 -29.16 -17.51 -28.74
C ALA A 411 -30.66 -17.51 -29.05
#